data_3ea3ed77b633d39922c91f778d6856bf
#
_entry.id   3ea3ed77b633d39922c91f778d6856bf
#
_cell.length_a   1.000
_cell.length_b   1.000
_cell.length_c   1.000
_cell.angle_alpha   90.00
_cell.angle_beta   90.00
_cell.angle_gamma   90.00
#
_symmetry.space_group_name_H-M   'P 1'
#
loop_
_entity.id
_entity.type
_entity.pdbx_description
1 polymer ?
#
loop_
_entity_poly.entity_id
_entity_poly.type
_entity_poly.pdbx_seq_one_letter_code
_entity_poly.pdbx_strand_id
1 'polypeptide(L)'
;MSSALILVAGLITLPGVAAEKKTVTTNMKSNVQTDYMNGLLKLALSYSNKEYIYATTSEVYSRPRVMESVKSGSISVMWGGTSEEMERDFIPIRIDAYRGLMNHRLFFIRQGDQARFDRVKTFDDLKKIKFGQGRSWQDASILEGAGLQVVKATKKPSLYHMLDGGRFDAFPRGANEVWTELSAFPNLKLTVEKNLVLIYPLPTYFFVSPKDPELAKDIEFGLESAIKDGAFDRYFYNSPEVKEALGKADLKHRHAIRIANPYLPKATPLDRKELWLDLMGESPKSVSEPIAEAAQ
;
A
#
# COMPACT_ATOMS: atom_id res chain seq x y z
N MET A 1 -4.08 78.70 -25.98
CA MET A 1 -4.55 78.08 -24.71
C MET A 1 -4.79 76.64 -24.97
N SER A 2 -3.81 75.75 -24.65
CA SER A 2 -3.91 74.28 -24.86
C SER A 2 -4.16 73.62 -23.52
N SER A 3 -5.32 73.00 -23.36
CA SER A 3 -5.67 72.21 -22.16
C SER A 3 -5.12 70.80 -22.33
N ALA A 4 -4.21 70.37 -21.43
CA ALA A 4 -3.71 69.01 -21.33
C ALA A 4 -4.68 68.15 -20.48
N LEU A 5 -5.20 67.10 -21.09
CA LEU A 5 -6.05 66.11 -20.41
C LEU A 5 -5.14 65.09 -19.75
N ILE A 6 -5.10 65.07 -18.43
CA ILE A 6 -4.37 64.03 -17.64
C ILE A 6 -5.29 62.81 -17.47
N LEU A 7 -4.93 61.71 -18.13
CA LEU A 7 -5.60 60.41 -17.96
C LEU A 7 -5.01 59.74 -16.73
N VAL A 8 -5.76 59.69 -15.64
CA VAL A 8 -5.39 58.91 -14.45
C VAL A 8 -5.84 57.44 -14.68
N ALA A 9 -4.89 56.58 -14.98
CA ALA A 9 -5.13 55.13 -15.04
C ALA A 9 -5.20 54.60 -13.62
N GLY A 10 -6.42 54.32 -13.13
CA GLY A 10 -6.62 53.65 -11.85
C GLY A 10 -6.17 52.19 -11.96
N LEU A 11 -5.13 51.77 -11.21
CA LEU A 11 -4.79 50.38 -10.99
C LEU A 11 -5.92 49.72 -10.16
N ILE A 12 -6.71 48.90 -10.81
CA ILE A 12 -7.64 47.99 -10.10
C ILE A 12 -6.82 46.84 -9.59
N THR A 13 -6.43 46.89 -8.30
CA THR A 13 -5.89 45.73 -7.59
C THR A 13 -7.03 44.74 -7.32
N LEU A 14 -7.07 43.66 -8.07
CA LEU A 14 -7.96 42.53 -7.76
C LEU A 14 -7.58 41.99 -6.35
N PRO A 15 -8.54 41.82 -5.44
CA PRO A 15 -8.25 41.17 -4.16
C PRO A 15 -7.73 39.78 -4.45
N GLY A 16 -6.50 39.51 -4.01
CA GLY A 16 -5.96 38.16 -4.03
C GLY A 16 -6.90 37.22 -3.22
N VAL A 17 -7.52 36.27 -3.88
CA VAL A 17 -8.30 35.22 -3.20
C VAL A 17 -7.30 34.49 -2.30
N ALA A 18 -7.39 34.69 -0.99
CA ALA A 18 -6.59 33.94 -0.03
C ALA A 18 -6.88 32.44 -0.27
N ALA A 19 -5.83 31.65 -0.50
CA ALA A 19 -5.99 30.21 -0.68
C ALA A 19 -6.71 29.62 0.54
N GLU A 20 -7.74 28.83 0.29
CA GLU A 20 -8.49 28.14 1.36
C GLU A 20 -7.54 27.20 2.10
N LYS A 21 -7.44 27.35 3.42
CA LYS A 21 -6.63 26.50 4.28
C LYS A 21 -7.45 25.32 4.75
N LYS A 22 -7.01 24.10 4.45
CA LYS A 22 -7.70 22.87 4.83
C LYS A 22 -6.78 21.95 5.63
N THR A 23 -7.24 21.48 6.80
CA THR A 23 -6.46 20.54 7.61
C THR A 23 -6.71 19.11 7.16
N VAL A 24 -5.63 18.37 6.92
CA VAL A 24 -5.64 16.94 6.64
C VAL A 24 -5.05 16.19 7.83
N THR A 25 -5.87 15.38 8.48
CA THR A 25 -5.51 14.61 9.67
C THR A 25 -5.27 13.15 9.32
N THR A 26 -4.13 12.58 9.75
CA THR A 26 -3.79 11.16 9.64
C THR A 26 -3.60 10.53 11.02
N ASN A 27 -3.58 9.18 11.10
CA ASN A 27 -3.26 8.49 12.34
C ASN A 27 -1.79 8.71 12.72
N MET A 28 -1.54 9.13 13.97
CA MET A 28 -0.19 9.27 14.48
C MET A 28 0.51 7.91 14.49
N LYS A 29 1.62 7.81 13.80
CA LYS A 29 2.50 6.66 13.76
C LYS A 29 3.80 7.08 13.09
N SER A 30 4.93 6.67 13.63
CA SER A 30 6.22 6.92 13.01
C SER A 30 6.89 5.60 12.65
N ASN A 31 6.95 5.31 11.37
CA ASN A 31 7.73 4.23 10.77
C ASN A 31 7.88 4.50 9.27
N VAL A 32 8.82 3.82 8.63
CA VAL A 32 9.20 4.03 7.23
C VAL A 32 7.99 3.99 6.28
N GLN A 33 7.08 3.02 6.45
CA GLN A 33 5.86 2.93 5.64
C GLN A 33 4.93 4.14 5.83
N THR A 34 4.78 4.61 7.07
CA THR A 34 3.93 5.78 7.37
C THR A 34 4.56 7.05 6.80
N ASP A 35 5.89 7.18 6.87
CA ASP A 35 6.61 8.34 6.34
C ASP A 35 6.50 8.36 4.82
N TYR A 36 6.60 7.21 4.15
CA TYR A 36 6.35 7.07 2.72
C TYR A 36 4.93 7.50 2.36
N MET A 37 3.92 6.97 3.00
CA MET A 37 2.52 7.28 2.68
C MET A 37 2.17 8.74 2.95
N ASN A 38 2.65 9.34 4.06
CA ASN A 38 2.47 10.75 4.33
C ASN A 38 3.19 11.65 3.31
N GLY A 39 4.40 11.27 2.89
CA GLY A 39 5.14 11.99 1.86
C GLY A 39 4.45 11.92 0.49
N LEU A 40 3.92 10.75 0.11
CA LEU A 40 3.14 10.59 -1.12
C LEU A 40 1.84 11.41 -1.08
N LEU A 41 1.16 11.46 0.08
CA LEU A 41 -0.02 12.30 0.29
C LEU A 41 0.33 13.79 0.12
N LYS A 42 1.45 14.23 0.69
CA LYS A 42 1.93 15.62 0.53
C LYS A 42 2.27 15.93 -0.93
N LEU A 43 2.92 15.00 -1.63
CA LEU A 43 3.19 15.13 -3.05
C LEU A 43 1.88 15.30 -3.84
N ALA A 44 0.88 14.45 -3.61
CA ALA A 44 -0.41 14.56 -4.27
C ALA A 44 -1.05 15.93 -4.03
N LEU A 45 -1.16 16.33 -2.77
CA LEU A 45 -1.83 17.58 -2.41
C LEU A 45 -1.06 18.86 -2.81
N SER A 46 0.23 18.74 -3.14
CA SER A 46 1.01 19.88 -3.67
C SER A 46 0.58 20.33 -5.07
N TYR A 47 -0.20 19.52 -5.79
CA TYR A 47 -0.80 19.89 -7.09
C TYR A 47 -2.14 20.62 -6.96
N SER A 48 -2.70 20.69 -5.76
CA SER A 48 -3.92 21.46 -5.50
C SER A 48 -3.63 22.95 -5.43
N ASN A 49 -4.62 23.77 -5.78
CA ASN A 49 -4.60 25.21 -5.58
C ASN A 49 -4.97 25.64 -4.14
N LYS A 50 -5.27 24.68 -3.26
CA LYS A 50 -5.56 24.90 -1.84
C LYS A 50 -4.30 24.76 -0.99
N GLU A 51 -4.26 25.43 0.16
CA GLU A 51 -3.20 25.25 1.16
C GLU A 51 -3.59 24.15 2.16
N TYR A 52 -2.81 23.06 2.21
CA TYR A 52 -3.05 21.96 3.13
C TYR A 52 -2.17 22.02 4.37
N ILE A 53 -2.80 21.95 5.54
CA ILE A 53 -2.13 21.83 6.85
C ILE A 53 -2.20 20.37 7.29
N TYR A 54 -1.06 19.79 7.63
CA TYR A 54 -0.98 18.37 8.00
C TYR A 54 -0.98 18.20 9.51
N ALA A 55 -1.89 17.37 10.00
CA ALA A 55 -2.02 17.03 11.42
C ALA A 55 -2.04 15.50 11.62
N THR A 56 -1.76 15.09 12.83
CA THR A 56 -1.91 13.68 13.25
C THR A 56 -2.81 13.61 14.48
N THR A 57 -3.36 12.42 14.75
CA THR A 57 -4.05 12.15 16.02
C THR A 57 -3.08 12.33 17.19
N SER A 58 -3.60 12.59 18.38
CA SER A 58 -2.79 12.76 19.61
C SER A 58 -2.11 11.47 20.09
N GLU A 59 -2.59 10.33 19.66
CA GLU A 59 -2.06 9.00 19.98
C GLU A 59 -2.22 8.04 18.80
N VAL A 60 -1.55 6.90 18.85
CA VAL A 60 -1.67 5.84 17.83
C VAL A 60 -2.98 5.08 18.02
N TYR A 61 -3.88 5.18 17.05
CA TYR A 61 -5.13 4.43 17.05
C TYR A 61 -4.95 3.02 16.49
N SER A 62 -5.72 2.08 17.03
CA SER A 62 -5.88 0.76 16.43
C SER A 62 -6.62 0.85 15.07
N ARG A 63 -6.44 -0.15 14.21
CA ARG A 63 -7.08 -0.14 12.88
C ARG A 63 -8.61 0.07 12.93
N PRO A 64 -9.39 -0.63 13.78
CA PRO A 64 -10.84 -0.38 13.86
C PRO A 64 -11.16 1.06 14.26
N ARG A 65 -10.41 1.64 15.21
CA ARG A 65 -10.59 3.04 15.64
C ARG A 65 -10.26 4.03 14.51
N VAL A 66 -9.21 3.75 13.72
CA VAL A 66 -8.89 4.57 12.54
C VAL A 66 -10.04 4.55 11.55
N MET A 67 -10.58 3.37 11.22
CA MET A 67 -11.70 3.23 10.28
C MET A 67 -12.92 4.02 10.74
N GLU A 68 -13.29 3.90 12.02
CA GLU A 68 -14.41 4.66 12.58
C GLU A 68 -14.14 6.17 12.57
N SER A 69 -12.90 6.58 12.87
CA SER A 69 -12.49 8.00 12.84
C SER A 69 -12.51 8.59 11.43
N VAL A 70 -12.14 7.80 10.41
CA VAL A 70 -12.26 8.24 9.00
C VAL A 70 -13.73 8.32 8.60
N LYS A 71 -14.55 7.34 8.99
CA LYS A 71 -16.00 7.34 8.72
C LYS A 71 -16.71 8.55 9.34
N SER A 72 -16.31 8.93 10.55
CA SER A 72 -16.86 10.11 11.22
C SER A 72 -16.28 11.43 10.69
N GLY A 73 -15.15 11.40 9.97
CA GLY A 73 -14.43 12.57 9.45
C GLY A 73 -13.46 13.21 10.45
N SER A 74 -13.21 12.61 11.62
CA SER A 74 -12.20 13.09 12.57
C SER A 74 -10.75 12.76 12.15
N ILE A 75 -10.56 11.74 11.32
CA ILE A 75 -9.38 11.51 10.50
C ILE A 75 -9.80 11.72 9.04
N SER A 76 -9.01 12.47 8.29
CA SER A 76 -9.34 12.84 6.89
C SER A 76 -9.06 11.70 5.94
N VAL A 77 -7.94 11.00 6.13
CA VAL A 77 -7.43 9.98 5.20
C VAL A 77 -6.67 8.87 5.95
N MET A 78 -6.85 7.66 5.50
CA MET A 78 -6.07 6.48 5.88
C MET A 78 -5.59 5.74 4.63
N TRP A 79 -4.78 4.70 4.80
CA TRP A 79 -4.33 3.82 3.72
C TRP A 79 -4.36 2.35 4.11
N GLY A 80 -4.38 1.49 3.10
CA GLY A 80 -4.34 0.04 3.29
C GLY A 80 -4.73 -0.73 2.05
N GLY A 81 -4.66 -2.05 2.16
CA GLY A 81 -5.15 -2.95 1.12
C GLY A 81 -6.64 -2.77 0.88
N THR A 82 -7.04 -2.79 -0.39
CA THR A 82 -8.44 -2.59 -0.77
C THR A 82 -9.30 -3.84 -0.55
N SER A 83 -10.59 -3.64 -0.39
CA SER A 83 -11.63 -4.66 -0.41
C SER A 83 -12.98 -4.01 -0.73
N GLU A 84 -13.97 -4.83 -1.11
CA GLU A 84 -15.34 -4.32 -1.34
C GLU A 84 -15.90 -3.60 -0.11
N GLU A 85 -15.58 -4.06 1.10
CA GLU A 85 -15.99 -3.40 2.34
C GLU A 85 -15.35 -2.02 2.48
N MET A 86 -14.04 -1.93 2.25
CA MET A 86 -13.32 -0.66 2.31
C MET A 86 -13.84 0.35 1.29
N GLU A 87 -14.10 -0.09 0.05
CA GLU A 87 -14.59 0.79 -1.01
C GLU A 87 -16.07 1.16 -0.88
N ARG A 88 -16.86 0.38 -0.14
CA ARG A 88 -18.23 0.73 0.22
C ARG A 88 -18.29 1.79 1.31
N ASP A 89 -17.40 1.71 2.30
CA ASP A 89 -17.46 2.54 3.50
C ASP A 89 -16.66 3.83 3.39
N PHE A 90 -15.69 3.92 2.44
CA PHE A 90 -14.78 5.05 2.23
C PHE A 90 -14.64 5.37 0.75
N ILE A 91 -14.15 6.57 0.43
CA ILE A 91 -13.84 6.96 -0.94
C ILE A 91 -12.42 6.47 -1.27
N PRO A 92 -12.26 5.46 -2.15
CA PRO A 92 -10.94 4.95 -2.55
C PRO A 92 -10.29 5.86 -3.58
N ILE A 93 -9.00 6.10 -3.47
CA ILE A 93 -8.18 6.63 -4.55
C ILE A 93 -7.51 5.44 -5.21
N ARG A 94 -8.03 5.01 -6.38
CA ARG A 94 -7.63 3.75 -7.03
C ARG A 94 -6.32 3.85 -7.79
N ILE A 95 -5.30 4.40 -7.14
CA ILE A 95 -3.91 4.47 -7.58
C ILE A 95 -3.09 3.73 -6.53
N ASP A 96 -2.43 2.62 -6.92
CA ASP A 96 -1.63 1.86 -5.96
C ASP A 96 -0.40 2.65 -5.54
N ALA A 97 -0.34 3.01 -4.26
CA ALA A 97 0.75 3.77 -3.68
C ALA A 97 2.12 3.11 -3.87
N TYR A 98 2.18 1.79 -4.00
CA TYR A 98 3.41 1.01 -4.16
C TYR A 98 3.57 0.39 -5.55
N ARG A 99 2.72 0.77 -6.52
CA ARG A 99 2.81 0.32 -7.92
C ARG A 99 2.91 -1.21 -8.07
N GLY A 100 2.19 -1.94 -7.24
CA GLY A 100 2.19 -3.41 -7.23
C GLY A 100 3.35 -4.07 -6.49
N LEU A 101 4.31 -3.33 -5.95
CA LEU A 101 5.43 -3.91 -5.20
C LEU A 101 4.95 -4.73 -3.99
N MET A 102 3.93 -4.23 -3.28
CA MET A 102 3.32 -4.97 -2.16
C MET A 102 2.55 -6.23 -2.58
N ASN A 103 2.17 -6.39 -3.85
CA ASN A 103 1.53 -7.61 -4.34
C ASN A 103 2.48 -8.82 -4.31
N HIS A 104 3.78 -8.57 -4.25
CA HIS A 104 4.83 -9.57 -4.18
C HIS A 104 5.17 -9.85 -2.72
N ARG A 105 4.73 -11.01 -2.22
CA ARG A 105 4.93 -11.42 -0.81
C ARG A 105 6.16 -12.27 -0.68
N LEU A 106 7.15 -11.77 0.07
CA LEU A 106 8.29 -12.53 0.53
C LEU A 106 7.98 -13.13 1.91
N PHE A 107 8.63 -14.23 2.26
CA PHE A 107 8.33 -14.93 3.50
C PHE A 107 9.41 -14.68 4.55
N PHE A 108 9.01 -14.25 5.75
CA PHE A 108 9.83 -14.53 6.92
C PHE A 108 9.74 -16.02 7.24
N ILE A 109 10.90 -16.61 7.50
CA ILE A 109 11.05 -17.98 7.95
C ILE A 109 12.05 -18.04 9.12
N ARG A 110 12.10 -19.12 9.87
CA ARG A 110 13.16 -19.33 10.85
C ARG A 110 14.51 -19.54 10.16
N GLN A 111 15.57 -19.07 10.78
CA GLN A 111 16.93 -19.43 10.36
C GLN A 111 17.07 -20.97 10.43
N GLY A 112 17.64 -21.54 9.36
CA GLY A 112 17.78 -23.01 9.22
C GLY A 112 16.65 -23.69 8.43
N ASP A 113 15.49 -23.06 8.24
CA ASP A 113 14.36 -23.67 7.51
C ASP A 113 14.46 -23.57 5.98
N GLN A 114 15.45 -22.85 5.42
CA GLN A 114 15.56 -22.59 3.97
C GLN A 114 15.45 -23.86 3.14
N ALA A 115 16.14 -24.95 3.52
CA ALA A 115 16.11 -26.23 2.80
C ALA A 115 14.70 -26.86 2.69
N ARG A 116 13.79 -26.54 3.61
CA ARG A 116 12.38 -26.94 3.53
C ARG A 116 11.66 -26.14 2.43
N PHE A 117 11.93 -24.85 2.32
CA PHE A 117 11.32 -23.96 1.32
C PHE A 117 11.90 -24.20 -0.07
N ASP A 118 13.17 -24.60 -0.19
CA ASP A 118 13.78 -24.97 -1.46
C ASP A 118 13.07 -26.15 -2.17
N ARG A 119 12.32 -26.96 -1.42
CA ARG A 119 11.52 -28.07 -1.95
C ARG A 119 10.13 -27.66 -2.42
N VAL A 120 9.68 -26.46 -2.12
CA VAL A 120 8.38 -25.93 -2.58
C VAL A 120 8.52 -25.54 -4.04
N LYS A 121 7.83 -26.27 -4.93
CA LYS A 121 7.85 -26.02 -6.38
C LYS A 121 6.46 -25.79 -6.97
N THR A 122 5.42 -26.19 -6.25
CA THR A 122 4.05 -26.12 -6.69
C THR A 122 3.16 -25.45 -5.66
N PHE A 123 1.97 -25.07 -6.08
CA PHE A 123 0.96 -24.57 -5.16
C PHE A 123 0.55 -25.63 -4.11
N ASP A 124 0.51 -26.92 -4.50
CA ASP A 124 0.21 -28.02 -3.57
C ASP A 124 1.30 -28.21 -2.50
N ASP A 125 2.55 -27.94 -2.83
CA ASP A 125 3.61 -27.91 -1.82
C ASP A 125 3.41 -26.74 -0.86
N LEU A 126 2.95 -25.59 -1.36
CA LEU A 126 2.66 -24.42 -0.55
C LEU A 126 1.52 -24.67 0.45
N LYS A 127 0.52 -25.49 0.09
CA LYS A 127 -0.57 -25.91 1.01
C LYS A 127 -0.09 -26.67 2.26
N LYS A 128 1.12 -27.24 2.21
CA LYS A 128 1.74 -27.95 3.35
C LYS A 128 2.42 -26.98 4.34
N ILE A 129 2.51 -25.69 3.99
CA ILE A 129 3.09 -24.63 4.79
C ILE A 129 1.99 -23.95 5.60
N LYS A 130 2.23 -23.71 6.90
CA LYS A 130 1.36 -22.91 7.75
C LYS A 130 1.83 -21.45 7.72
N PHE A 131 0.93 -20.55 7.42
CA PHE A 131 1.22 -19.12 7.32
C PHE A 131 0.72 -18.35 8.54
N GLY A 132 1.49 -17.36 9.01
CA GLY A 132 1.03 -16.40 9.99
C GLY A 132 0.44 -15.18 9.32
N GLN A 133 -0.68 -14.62 9.84
CA GLN A 133 -1.25 -13.36 9.34
C GLN A 133 -1.96 -12.55 10.43
N GLY A 134 -2.08 -11.26 10.21
CA GLY A 134 -2.90 -10.39 11.05
C GLY A 134 -4.39 -10.74 10.90
N ARG A 135 -5.10 -10.90 12.03
CA ARG A 135 -6.51 -11.31 12.04
C ARG A 135 -7.43 -10.42 11.20
N SER A 136 -7.17 -9.12 11.18
CA SER A 136 -7.96 -8.11 10.45
C SER A 136 -7.36 -7.72 9.11
N TRP A 137 -6.35 -8.45 8.61
CA TRP A 137 -5.74 -8.16 7.33
C TRP A 137 -6.41 -8.93 6.21
N GLN A 138 -6.59 -8.28 5.06
CA GLN A 138 -7.17 -8.91 3.87
C GLN A 138 -6.35 -10.13 3.41
N ASP A 139 -5.03 -10.07 3.60
CA ASP A 139 -4.11 -11.17 3.32
C ASP A 139 -4.57 -12.49 3.96
N ALA A 140 -5.09 -12.46 5.20
CA ALA A 140 -5.58 -13.66 5.88
C ALA A 140 -6.73 -14.32 5.10
N SER A 141 -7.70 -13.53 4.67
CA SER A 141 -8.86 -14.01 3.89
C SER A 141 -8.45 -14.51 2.50
N ILE A 142 -7.50 -13.81 1.85
CA ILE A 142 -6.99 -14.21 0.53
C ILE A 142 -6.29 -15.57 0.60
N LEU A 143 -5.40 -15.75 1.57
CA LEU A 143 -4.68 -17.02 1.75
C LEU A 143 -5.63 -18.16 2.10
N GLU A 144 -6.60 -17.94 3.01
CA GLU A 144 -7.61 -18.94 3.36
C GLU A 144 -8.53 -19.28 2.18
N GLY A 145 -8.95 -18.26 1.43
CA GLY A 145 -9.75 -18.44 0.21
C GLY A 145 -9.03 -19.24 -0.87
N ALA A 146 -7.70 -19.19 -0.91
CA ALA A 146 -6.87 -20.04 -1.75
C ALA A 146 -6.64 -21.45 -1.18
N GLY A 147 -7.18 -21.78 -0.01
CA GLY A 147 -7.03 -23.09 0.65
C GLY A 147 -5.70 -23.26 1.40
N LEU A 148 -5.00 -22.15 1.72
CA LEU A 148 -3.79 -22.17 2.53
C LEU A 148 -4.12 -22.16 4.03
N GLN A 149 -3.27 -22.79 4.84
CA GLN A 149 -3.44 -22.84 6.30
C GLN A 149 -2.95 -21.53 6.93
N VAL A 150 -3.82 -20.80 7.65
CA VAL A 150 -3.49 -19.49 8.23
C VAL A 150 -3.68 -19.49 9.76
N VAL A 151 -2.62 -19.14 10.47
CA VAL A 151 -2.63 -18.88 11.92
C VAL A 151 -2.71 -17.35 12.11
N LYS A 152 -3.74 -16.90 12.82
CA LYS A 152 -4.04 -15.45 12.94
C LYS A 152 -3.64 -14.92 14.32
N ALA A 153 -3.05 -13.72 14.35
CA ALA A 153 -2.81 -12.97 15.58
C ALA A 153 -3.38 -11.53 15.48
N THR A 154 -3.78 -10.98 16.63
CA THR A 154 -4.33 -9.62 16.68
C THR A 154 -3.25 -8.55 16.62
N LYS A 155 -2.08 -8.81 17.21
CA LYS A 155 -0.96 -7.88 17.27
C LYS A 155 0.15 -8.32 16.30
N LYS A 156 0.56 -7.43 15.39
CA LYS A 156 1.65 -7.70 14.44
C LYS A 156 2.95 -8.17 15.11
N PRO A 157 3.46 -7.55 16.20
CA PRO A 157 4.68 -8.02 16.85
C PRO A 157 4.59 -9.48 17.33
N SER A 158 3.41 -9.94 17.75
CA SER A 158 3.23 -11.34 18.17
C SER A 158 3.49 -12.35 17.06
N LEU A 159 3.26 -11.99 15.80
CA LEU A 159 3.48 -12.88 14.65
C LEU A 159 4.96 -13.26 14.50
N TYR A 160 5.89 -12.33 14.73
CA TYR A 160 7.33 -12.61 14.66
C TYR A 160 7.76 -13.58 15.76
N HIS A 161 7.30 -13.39 16.99
CA HIS A 161 7.58 -14.31 18.11
C HIS A 161 6.92 -15.67 17.90
N MET A 162 5.71 -15.70 17.32
CA MET A 162 5.03 -16.96 17.00
C MET A 162 5.75 -17.76 15.90
N LEU A 163 6.32 -17.07 14.90
CA LEU A 163 7.13 -17.67 13.86
C LEU A 163 8.43 -18.25 14.45
N ASP A 164 9.14 -17.47 15.25
CA ASP A 164 10.36 -17.90 15.94
C ASP A 164 10.09 -19.11 16.83
N GLY A 165 8.97 -19.10 17.57
CA GLY A 165 8.50 -20.21 18.41
C GLY A 165 7.86 -21.38 17.66
N GLY A 166 7.88 -21.41 16.32
CA GLY A 166 7.42 -22.55 15.51
C GLY A 166 5.91 -22.77 15.44
N ARG A 167 5.08 -21.76 15.79
CA ARG A 167 3.61 -21.90 15.73
C ARG A 167 3.05 -21.91 14.31
N PHE A 168 3.81 -21.43 13.36
CA PHE A 168 3.60 -21.54 11.92
C PHE A 168 4.97 -21.49 11.20
N ASP A 169 4.98 -21.66 9.88
CA ASP A 169 6.21 -21.90 9.13
C ASP A 169 6.72 -20.67 8.40
N ALA A 170 5.81 -19.83 7.90
CA ALA A 170 6.12 -18.64 7.12
C ALA A 170 5.20 -17.47 7.45
N PHE A 171 5.74 -16.25 7.34
CA PHE A 171 4.99 -15.03 7.51
C PHE A 171 5.15 -14.16 6.25
N PRO A 172 4.14 -14.17 5.34
CA PRO A 172 4.17 -13.38 4.12
C PRO A 172 4.07 -11.88 4.40
N ARG A 173 4.98 -11.11 3.83
CA ARG A 173 4.99 -9.64 3.90
C ARG A 173 5.30 -9.05 2.52
N GLY A 174 4.85 -7.83 2.27
CA GLY A 174 5.21 -7.10 1.05
C GLY A 174 6.72 -6.98 0.88
N ALA A 175 7.20 -7.05 -0.35
CA ALA A 175 8.63 -6.98 -0.64
C ALA A 175 9.29 -5.70 -0.10
N ASN A 176 8.56 -4.59 0.03
CA ASN A 176 9.02 -3.35 0.65
C ASN A 176 9.05 -3.36 2.19
N GLU A 177 8.46 -4.38 2.85
CA GLU A 177 8.32 -4.41 4.29
C GLU A 177 9.39 -5.28 4.98
N VAL A 178 9.81 -6.38 4.34
CA VAL A 178 10.55 -7.46 5.00
C VAL A 178 11.89 -7.02 5.59
N TRP A 179 12.64 -6.13 4.96
CA TRP A 179 13.97 -5.76 5.44
C TRP A 179 13.91 -4.84 6.66
N THR A 180 13.08 -3.81 6.59
CA THR A 180 12.84 -2.90 7.72
C THR A 180 12.24 -3.66 8.91
N GLU A 181 11.32 -4.59 8.65
CA GLU A 181 10.71 -5.41 9.70
C GLU A 181 11.71 -6.40 10.31
N LEU A 182 12.58 -7.02 9.51
CA LEU A 182 13.63 -7.91 10.02
C LEU A 182 14.58 -7.19 10.97
N SER A 183 15.00 -5.98 10.61
CA SER A 183 15.89 -5.17 11.45
C SER A 183 15.27 -4.73 12.79
N ALA A 184 13.93 -4.67 12.87
CA ALA A 184 13.23 -4.34 14.10
C ALA A 184 13.20 -5.49 15.15
N PHE A 185 13.58 -6.70 14.75
CA PHE A 185 13.59 -7.89 15.63
C PHE A 185 14.94 -8.62 15.61
N PRO A 186 16.07 -7.95 15.95
CA PRO A 186 17.42 -8.52 15.79
C PRO A 186 17.69 -9.72 16.71
N ASN A 187 16.90 -9.88 17.77
CA ASN A 187 17.06 -10.96 18.75
C ASN A 187 16.29 -12.25 18.36
N LEU A 188 15.45 -12.21 17.31
CA LEU A 188 14.73 -13.38 16.83
C LEU A 188 15.55 -14.10 15.75
N LYS A 189 15.48 -15.42 15.72
CA LYS A 189 16.18 -16.26 14.74
C LYS A 189 15.40 -16.35 13.42
N LEU A 190 15.13 -15.19 12.82
CA LEU A 190 14.37 -15.07 11.59
C LEU A 190 15.25 -14.65 10.41
N THR A 191 14.82 -15.01 9.22
CA THR A 191 15.42 -14.57 7.94
C THR A 191 14.34 -14.44 6.88
N VAL A 192 14.68 -13.80 5.75
CA VAL A 192 13.83 -13.76 4.56
C VAL A 192 14.13 -14.97 3.69
N GLU A 193 13.11 -15.72 3.32
CA GLU A 193 13.19 -16.83 2.37
C GLU A 193 13.75 -16.33 1.02
N LYS A 194 14.63 -17.13 0.36
CA LYS A 194 15.45 -16.64 -0.75
C LYS A 194 14.88 -16.90 -2.14
N ASN A 195 14.04 -17.93 -2.31
CA ASN A 195 13.75 -18.52 -3.62
C ASN A 195 12.29 -18.42 -4.06
N LEU A 196 11.37 -18.08 -3.16
CA LEU A 196 9.93 -18.03 -3.44
C LEU A 196 9.41 -16.58 -3.42
N VAL A 197 8.39 -16.33 -4.22
CA VAL A 197 7.54 -15.16 -4.11
C VAL A 197 6.10 -15.57 -4.32
N LEU A 198 5.22 -15.21 -3.38
CA LEU A 198 3.78 -15.40 -3.51
C LEU A 198 3.15 -14.10 -4.02
N ILE A 199 2.43 -14.18 -5.14
CA ILE A 199 1.88 -13.01 -5.81
C ILE A 199 0.36 -13.08 -5.82
N TYR A 200 -0.28 -12.01 -5.34
CA TYR A 200 -1.72 -11.77 -5.48
C TYR A 200 -2.01 -10.27 -5.48
N PRO A 201 -3.01 -9.81 -6.26
CA PRO A 201 -3.35 -8.40 -6.31
C PRO A 201 -4.00 -7.95 -5.00
N LEU A 202 -3.36 -7.04 -4.31
CA LEU A 202 -3.88 -6.34 -3.13
C LEU A 202 -3.27 -4.93 -3.08
N PRO A 203 -3.74 -4.03 -3.96
CA PRO A 203 -3.22 -2.68 -4.01
C PRO A 203 -3.46 -1.92 -2.71
N THR A 204 -2.51 -1.07 -2.36
CA THR A 204 -2.60 -0.16 -1.22
C THR A 204 -3.07 1.21 -1.71
N TYR A 205 -4.28 1.58 -1.31
CA TYR A 205 -4.89 2.87 -1.66
C TYR A 205 -4.93 3.83 -0.47
N PHE A 206 -5.04 5.11 -0.79
CA PHE A 206 -5.63 6.07 0.12
C PHE A 206 -7.14 5.90 0.16
N PHE A 207 -7.70 6.02 1.35
CA PHE A 207 -9.14 6.01 1.60
C PHE A 207 -9.51 7.28 2.35
N VAL A 208 -10.39 8.07 1.76
CA VAL A 208 -10.82 9.36 2.30
C VAL A 208 -12.20 9.21 2.96
N SER A 209 -12.45 10.05 3.95
CA SER A 209 -13.76 10.12 4.58
C SER A 209 -14.86 10.38 3.54
N PRO A 210 -15.98 9.63 3.58
CA PRO A 210 -17.15 9.92 2.71
C PRO A 210 -17.73 11.32 2.94
N LYS A 211 -17.38 11.98 4.05
CA LYS A 211 -17.76 13.36 4.35
C LYS A 211 -16.89 14.41 3.65
N ASP A 212 -15.80 13.99 2.99
CA ASP A 212 -14.88 14.90 2.33
C ASP A 212 -14.53 14.46 0.90
N PRO A 213 -15.52 14.45 -0.01
CA PRO A 213 -15.28 14.06 -1.40
C PRO A 213 -14.37 15.03 -2.17
N GLU A 214 -14.22 16.26 -1.70
CA GLU A 214 -13.29 17.23 -2.32
C GLU A 214 -11.83 16.85 -2.05
N LEU A 215 -11.50 16.46 -0.82
CA LEU A 215 -10.17 15.97 -0.52
C LEU A 215 -9.82 14.73 -1.36
N ALA A 216 -10.80 13.83 -1.56
CA ALA A 216 -10.59 12.66 -2.42
C ALA A 216 -10.23 13.07 -3.85
N LYS A 217 -10.96 14.02 -4.44
CA LYS A 217 -10.67 14.57 -5.79
C LYS A 217 -9.30 15.24 -5.86
N ASP A 218 -8.94 16.01 -4.83
CA ASP A 218 -7.63 16.69 -4.80
C ASP A 218 -6.47 15.68 -4.73
N ILE A 219 -6.61 14.61 -3.93
CA ILE A 219 -5.59 13.54 -3.87
C ILE A 219 -5.51 12.80 -5.21
N GLU A 220 -6.64 12.41 -5.79
CA GLU A 220 -6.69 11.70 -7.07
C GLU A 220 -6.07 12.56 -8.19
N PHE A 221 -6.51 13.80 -8.32
CA PHE A 221 -5.96 14.74 -9.29
C PHE A 221 -4.44 14.93 -9.13
N GLY A 222 -3.97 15.06 -7.88
CA GLY A 222 -2.55 15.24 -7.61
C GLY A 222 -1.72 14.00 -7.94
N LEU A 223 -2.20 12.79 -7.61
CA LEU A 223 -1.50 11.55 -7.98
C LEU A 223 -1.47 11.34 -9.50
N GLU A 224 -2.58 11.57 -10.20
CA GLU A 224 -2.63 11.51 -11.68
C GLU A 224 -1.66 12.53 -12.31
N SER A 225 -1.61 13.75 -11.77
CA SER A 225 -0.67 14.77 -12.22
C SER A 225 0.78 14.37 -11.98
N ALA A 226 1.08 13.82 -10.79
CA ALA A 226 2.41 13.35 -10.44
C ALA A 226 2.85 12.11 -11.26
N ILE A 227 1.91 11.27 -11.69
CA ILE A 227 2.18 10.17 -12.63
C ILE A 227 2.53 10.77 -14.00
N LYS A 228 1.74 11.70 -14.48
CA LYS A 228 1.89 12.32 -15.81
C LYS A 228 3.23 13.05 -15.97
N ASP A 229 3.71 13.77 -14.95
CA ASP A 229 4.97 14.51 -14.99
C ASP A 229 6.17 13.73 -14.45
N GLY A 230 5.97 12.49 -14.02
CA GLY A 230 6.99 11.59 -13.48
C GLY A 230 7.41 11.90 -12.04
N ALA A 231 6.73 12.81 -11.32
CA ALA A 231 7.06 13.10 -9.92
C ALA A 231 6.74 11.92 -9.01
N PHE A 232 5.68 11.15 -9.32
CA PHE A 232 5.38 9.91 -8.59
C PHE A 232 6.51 8.88 -8.76
N ASP A 233 7.04 8.69 -9.96
CA ASP A 233 8.17 7.79 -10.22
C ASP A 233 9.42 8.24 -9.47
N ARG A 234 9.75 9.53 -9.52
CA ARG A 234 10.88 10.09 -8.77
C ARG A 234 10.71 9.88 -7.28
N TYR A 235 9.52 10.10 -6.74
CA TYR A 235 9.21 9.88 -5.32
C TYR A 235 9.36 8.40 -4.95
N PHE A 236 8.73 7.52 -5.71
CA PHE A 236 8.74 6.07 -5.49
C PHE A 236 10.17 5.50 -5.50
N TYR A 237 10.91 5.70 -6.60
CA TYR A 237 12.25 5.15 -6.75
C TYR A 237 13.30 5.78 -5.82
N ASN A 238 13.05 6.99 -5.30
CA ASN A 238 13.95 7.61 -4.32
C ASN A 238 13.62 7.25 -2.87
N SER A 239 12.50 6.63 -2.61
CA SER A 239 12.14 6.15 -1.27
C SER A 239 13.12 5.09 -0.77
N PRO A 240 13.62 5.21 0.47
CA PRO A 240 14.57 4.25 1.05
C PRO A 240 14.02 2.82 1.07
N GLU A 241 12.75 2.64 1.46
CA GLU A 241 12.12 1.31 1.53
C GLU A 241 11.97 0.65 0.16
N VAL A 242 11.68 1.44 -0.88
CA VAL A 242 11.57 0.92 -2.25
C VAL A 242 12.94 0.58 -2.81
N LYS A 243 13.95 1.45 -2.59
CA LYS A 243 15.34 1.18 -2.99
C LYS A 243 15.86 -0.10 -2.34
N GLU A 244 15.61 -0.27 -1.05
CA GLU A 244 16.03 -1.47 -0.32
C GLU A 244 15.32 -2.71 -0.86
N ALA A 245 14.01 -2.62 -1.09
CA ALA A 245 13.21 -3.71 -1.65
C ALA A 245 13.71 -4.13 -3.03
N LEU A 246 13.82 -3.19 -3.96
CA LEU A 246 14.26 -3.48 -5.33
C LEU A 246 15.71 -3.98 -5.39
N GLY A 247 16.58 -3.52 -4.47
CA GLY A 247 17.97 -3.95 -4.40
C GLY A 247 18.16 -5.33 -3.75
N LYS A 248 17.28 -5.75 -2.84
CA LYS A 248 17.47 -6.98 -2.04
C LYS A 248 16.50 -8.12 -2.37
N ALA A 249 15.32 -7.80 -2.93
CA ALA A 249 14.26 -8.80 -3.11
C ALA A 249 14.57 -9.81 -4.22
N ASP A 250 15.39 -9.43 -5.20
CA ASP A 250 15.75 -10.28 -6.35
C ASP A 250 14.55 -11.00 -6.98
N LEU A 251 13.46 -10.25 -7.18
CA LEU A 251 12.16 -10.80 -7.56
C LEU A 251 12.22 -11.60 -8.87
N LYS A 252 13.04 -11.16 -9.83
CA LYS A 252 13.16 -11.81 -11.16
C LYS A 252 13.68 -13.25 -11.09
N HIS A 253 14.46 -13.59 -10.07
CA HIS A 253 15.05 -14.92 -9.95
C HIS A 253 14.29 -15.82 -8.95
N ARG A 254 13.20 -15.30 -8.35
CA ARG A 254 12.36 -16.09 -7.46
C ARG A 254 11.36 -16.94 -8.23
N HIS A 255 11.11 -18.14 -7.71
CA HIS A 255 10.00 -18.95 -8.18
C HIS A 255 8.67 -18.33 -7.73
N ALA A 256 7.91 -17.84 -8.71
CA ALA A 256 6.65 -17.15 -8.46
C ALA A 256 5.49 -18.15 -8.36
N ILE A 257 4.77 -18.11 -7.26
CA ILE A 257 3.49 -18.79 -7.10
C ILE A 257 2.41 -17.71 -7.06
N ARG A 258 1.41 -17.82 -7.97
CA ARG A 258 0.32 -16.83 -8.09
C ARG A 258 -0.97 -17.41 -7.56
N ILE A 259 -1.71 -16.60 -6.81
CA ILE A 259 -3.06 -16.93 -6.36
C ILE A 259 -4.01 -15.77 -6.71
N ALA A 260 -5.26 -16.09 -6.91
CA ALA A 260 -6.30 -15.09 -7.10
C ALA A 260 -6.63 -14.39 -5.76
N ASN A 261 -7.06 -13.15 -5.85
CA ASN A 261 -7.75 -12.46 -4.76
C ASN A 261 -9.26 -12.41 -5.08
N PRO A 262 -10.08 -13.32 -4.52
CA PRO A 262 -11.52 -13.34 -4.80
C PRO A 262 -12.27 -12.15 -4.20
N TYR A 263 -11.62 -11.38 -3.33
CA TYR A 263 -12.17 -10.20 -2.65
C TYR A 263 -11.71 -8.88 -3.27
N LEU A 264 -11.03 -8.96 -4.42
CA LEU A 264 -10.57 -7.76 -5.12
C LEU A 264 -11.76 -7.04 -5.75
N PRO A 265 -11.97 -5.74 -5.45
CA PRO A 265 -13.03 -4.98 -6.08
C PRO A 265 -12.91 -4.96 -7.61
N LYS A 266 -14.02 -5.16 -8.31
CA LYS A 266 -14.07 -5.18 -9.79
C LYS A 266 -13.59 -3.87 -10.43
N ALA A 267 -13.70 -2.76 -9.70
CA ALA A 267 -13.24 -1.45 -10.14
C ALA A 267 -11.73 -1.23 -9.97
N THR A 268 -10.96 -2.23 -9.50
CA THR A 268 -9.49 -2.14 -9.43
C THR A 268 -8.91 -2.02 -10.84
N PRO A 269 -8.13 -0.96 -11.15
CA PRO A 269 -7.69 -0.66 -12.52
C PRO A 269 -6.48 -1.52 -12.94
N LEU A 270 -6.66 -2.84 -13.07
CA LEU A 270 -5.59 -3.77 -13.45
C LEU A 270 -5.11 -3.60 -14.89
N ASP A 271 -5.92 -2.96 -15.73
CA ASP A 271 -5.63 -2.66 -17.14
C ASP A 271 -4.79 -1.39 -17.34
N ARG A 272 -4.71 -0.52 -16.34
CA ARG A 272 -3.89 0.70 -16.35
C ARG A 272 -2.42 0.37 -16.06
N LYS A 273 -1.67 0.00 -17.10
CA LYS A 273 -0.28 -0.48 -16.98
C LYS A 273 0.66 0.50 -16.29
N GLU A 274 0.43 1.80 -16.44
CA GLU A 274 1.23 2.86 -15.82
C GLU A 274 1.15 2.87 -14.29
N LEU A 275 0.13 2.20 -13.70
CA LEU A 275 -0.01 2.09 -12.25
C LEU A 275 0.76 0.91 -11.64
N TRP A 276 1.28 0.00 -12.48
CA TRP A 276 1.86 -1.26 -12.02
C TRP A 276 3.28 -1.43 -12.56
N LEU A 277 4.19 -1.84 -11.69
CA LEU A 277 5.54 -2.22 -12.09
C LEU A 277 5.55 -3.65 -12.63
N ASP A 278 6.22 -3.83 -13.75
CA ASP A 278 6.56 -5.17 -14.24
C ASP A 278 7.84 -5.67 -13.54
N LEU A 279 7.68 -6.19 -12.34
CA LEU A 279 8.78 -6.66 -11.50
C LEU A 279 9.29 -8.06 -11.88
N MET A 280 8.48 -8.81 -12.62
CA MET A 280 8.78 -10.19 -13.01
C MET A 280 9.05 -10.35 -14.52
N GLY A 281 8.93 -9.28 -15.30
CA GLY A 281 8.98 -9.34 -16.78
C GLY A 281 7.68 -9.87 -17.41
N GLU A 282 6.56 -9.82 -16.67
CA GLU A 282 5.25 -10.32 -17.10
C GLU A 282 4.20 -9.22 -16.91
N SER A 283 3.42 -8.93 -17.95
CA SER A 283 2.28 -8.01 -17.84
C SER A 283 1.23 -8.50 -16.82
N PRO A 284 0.53 -7.61 -16.11
CA PRO A 284 -0.49 -7.95 -15.11
C PRO A 284 -1.67 -8.81 -15.62
N LYS A 285 -1.76 -9.05 -16.92
CA LYS A 285 -2.86 -9.77 -17.58
C LYS A 285 -3.08 -11.22 -17.12
N SER A 286 -2.10 -11.85 -16.47
CA SER A 286 -2.20 -13.28 -16.11
C SER A 286 -2.91 -13.57 -14.79
N VAL A 287 -3.35 -12.56 -14.06
CA VAL A 287 -3.94 -12.74 -12.70
C VAL A 287 -5.47 -12.81 -12.71
N SER A 288 -6.10 -12.56 -13.88
CA SER A 288 -7.58 -12.58 -14.01
C SER A 288 -8.16 -13.91 -14.51
N GLU A 289 -7.34 -14.88 -14.88
CA GLU A 289 -7.85 -16.22 -15.22
C GLU A 289 -7.97 -17.06 -13.95
N PRO A 290 -9.18 -17.56 -13.62
CA PRO A 290 -9.31 -18.57 -12.57
C PRO A 290 -8.50 -19.79 -13.02
N ILE A 291 -7.75 -20.39 -12.10
CA ILE A 291 -7.23 -21.74 -12.28
C ILE A 291 -8.46 -22.66 -12.32
N ALA A 292 -9.08 -22.72 -13.50
CA ALA A 292 -10.04 -23.75 -13.84
C ALA A 292 -9.24 -24.94 -14.37
N GLU A 293 -9.57 -26.10 -13.83
CA GLU A 293 -9.18 -27.44 -14.30
C GLU A 293 -7.82 -28.00 -13.86
N ALA A 294 -7.84 -28.55 -12.64
CA ALA A 294 -7.22 -29.84 -12.40
C ALA A 294 -8.23 -30.73 -11.65
N ALA A 295 -9.31 -31.10 -12.38
CA ALA A 295 -10.21 -32.18 -12.01
C ALA A 295 -10.46 -33.02 -13.25
N GLN A 296 -9.56 -33.96 -13.52
CA GLN A 296 -9.78 -35.25 -14.18
C GLN A 296 -8.80 -36.26 -13.62
#